data_44c561f4d690f86b85e0e95686b5fb26
#
_entry.id   44c561f4d690f86b85e0e95686b5fb26
#
_cell.length_a   1.000
_cell.length_b   1.000
_cell.length_c   1.000
_cell.angle_alpha   90.00
_cell.angle_beta   90.00
_cell.angle_gamma   90.00
#
_symmetry.space_group_name_H-M   'P 1'
#
loop_
_entity.id
_entity.type
_entity.pdbx_description
1 polymer ?
#
loop_
_entity_poly.entity_id
_entity_poly.type
_entity_poly.pdbx_seq_one_letter_code
_entity_poly.pdbx_strand_id
1 'polypeptide(L)'
;MFAIAIDGPAGAGKSSVAKAAARALGFIYVDTGALYRTVALHMLRSGVEPADAEAVEAALAGVAVDLRHAPDGQHVLLCGEDVTDEIRTPEVSMAASAVSAIPAVRKFLFSLQTGMAERYDVIMDGRDIGTVVLPNAQVKVFLTASAEERARRRCREMEQKGTPVDYEQTLREIRQRDEQDMNRETAPLKPAEDSVLLDTSDLDFEGAVQRLLEIVRERS
;
A
#
# COMPACT_ATOMS: atom_id res chain seq x y z
N MET A 1 9.86 -18.27 7.58
CA MET A 1 10.15 -16.92 7.06
C MET A 1 9.60 -15.90 8.03
N PHE A 2 10.24 -14.75 8.16
CA PHE A 2 9.82 -13.67 9.05
C PHE A 2 9.02 -12.64 8.27
N ALA A 3 7.85 -12.25 8.78
CA ALA A 3 6.98 -11.30 8.12
C ALA A 3 6.67 -10.11 9.04
N ILE A 4 6.80 -8.91 8.48
CA ILE A 4 6.44 -7.65 9.12
C ILE A 4 5.30 -7.04 8.31
N ALA A 5 4.14 -6.88 8.95
CA ALA A 5 2.97 -6.25 8.36
C ALA A 5 2.89 -4.78 8.78
N ILE A 6 2.78 -3.87 7.82
CA ILE A 6 2.64 -2.43 8.07
C ILE A 6 1.34 -1.92 7.45
N ASP A 7 0.35 -1.66 8.28
CA ASP A 7 -0.92 -1.10 7.85
C ASP A 7 -1.04 0.39 8.22
N GLY A 8 -1.98 1.08 7.60
CA GLY A 8 -2.25 2.48 7.92
C GLY A 8 -2.77 3.29 6.74
N PRO A 9 -3.19 4.55 6.96
CA PRO A 9 -3.85 5.37 5.95
C PRO A 9 -2.93 5.80 4.81
N ALA A 10 -3.52 6.30 3.73
CA ALA A 10 -2.78 6.83 2.59
C ALA A 10 -1.93 8.05 2.99
N GLY A 11 -0.73 8.17 2.43
CA GLY A 11 0.16 9.33 2.71
C GLY A 11 0.85 9.32 4.07
N ALA A 12 0.67 8.28 4.91
CA ALA A 12 1.32 8.18 6.23
C ALA A 12 2.85 7.91 6.17
N GLY A 13 3.41 7.68 4.98
CA GLY A 13 4.84 7.40 4.83
C GLY A 13 5.22 5.91 4.91
N LYS A 14 4.23 5.00 5.01
CA LYS A 14 4.47 3.55 5.14
C LYS A 14 5.50 3.00 4.16
N SER A 15 5.31 3.25 2.87
CA SER A 15 6.16 2.68 1.82
C SER A 15 7.61 3.16 1.93
N SER A 16 7.83 4.43 2.26
CA SER A 16 9.18 4.98 2.44
C SER A 16 9.88 4.36 3.65
N VAL A 17 9.19 4.32 4.79
CA VAL A 17 9.69 3.75 6.05
C VAL A 17 9.92 2.24 5.90
N ALA A 18 8.96 1.51 5.30
CA ALA A 18 9.06 0.07 5.05
C ALA A 18 10.25 -0.29 4.14
N LYS A 19 10.46 0.47 3.05
CA LYS A 19 11.63 0.27 2.16
C LYS A 19 12.95 0.46 2.88
N ALA A 20 13.08 1.51 3.68
CA ALA A 20 14.30 1.78 4.44
C ALA A 20 14.57 0.68 5.48
N ALA A 21 13.53 0.27 6.23
CA ALA A 21 13.63 -0.81 7.20
C ALA A 21 13.95 -2.16 6.53
N ALA A 22 13.33 -2.49 5.40
CA ALA A 22 13.61 -3.71 4.64
C ALA A 22 15.09 -3.77 4.22
N ARG A 23 15.62 -2.66 3.71
CA ARG A 23 17.05 -2.54 3.36
C ARG A 23 17.96 -2.76 4.57
N ALA A 24 17.61 -2.17 5.72
CA ALA A 24 18.39 -2.31 6.95
C ALA A 24 18.40 -3.73 7.51
N LEU A 25 17.29 -4.47 7.34
CA LEU A 25 17.11 -5.83 7.82
C LEU A 25 17.53 -6.90 6.80
N GLY A 26 17.77 -6.53 5.55
CA GLY A 26 18.00 -7.48 4.47
C GLY A 26 16.73 -8.24 4.02
N PHE A 27 15.56 -7.67 4.27
CA PHE A 27 14.27 -8.24 3.93
C PHE A 27 13.78 -7.75 2.57
N ILE A 28 12.89 -8.52 1.95
CA ILE A 28 12.19 -8.09 0.74
C ILE A 28 11.05 -7.13 1.11
N TYR A 29 11.02 -5.97 0.48
CA TYR A 29 9.89 -5.04 0.58
C TYR A 29 8.82 -5.38 -0.44
N VAL A 30 7.55 -5.40 -0.01
CA VAL A 30 6.38 -5.66 -0.86
C VAL A 30 5.36 -4.53 -0.73
N ASP A 31 5.21 -3.73 -1.81
CA ASP A 31 4.17 -2.71 -1.97
C ASP A 31 2.88 -3.37 -2.48
N THR A 32 1.95 -3.72 -1.59
CA THR A 32 0.69 -4.32 -2.03
C THR A 32 -0.22 -3.32 -2.75
N GLY A 33 -0.11 -2.04 -2.41
CA GLY A 33 -0.83 -0.99 -3.13
C GLY A 33 -0.44 -0.91 -4.61
N ALA A 34 0.79 -1.29 -4.97
CA ALA A 34 1.22 -1.39 -6.36
C ALA A 34 0.45 -2.49 -7.11
N LEU A 35 0.16 -3.62 -6.46
CA LEU A 35 -0.61 -4.72 -7.07
C LEU A 35 -2.04 -4.27 -7.42
N TYR A 36 -2.73 -3.60 -6.50
CA TYR A 36 -4.07 -3.05 -6.77
C TYR A 36 -4.04 -1.97 -7.86
N ARG A 37 -3.00 -1.13 -7.88
CA ARG A 37 -2.83 -0.13 -8.95
C ARG A 37 -2.58 -0.79 -10.31
N THR A 38 -1.91 -1.93 -10.36
CA THR A 38 -1.69 -2.68 -11.61
C THR A 38 -3.00 -3.25 -12.15
N VAL A 39 -3.85 -3.82 -11.28
CA VAL A 39 -5.20 -4.23 -11.68
C VAL A 39 -6.02 -3.04 -12.16
N ALA A 40 -5.98 -1.93 -11.43
CA ALA A 40 -6.68 -0.69 -11.81
C ALA A 40 -6.23 -0.15 -13.17
N LEU A 41 -4.92 -0.16 -13.44
CA LEU A 41 -4.37 0.24 -14.73
C LEU A 41 -4.91 -0.63 -15.88
N HIS A 42 -5.00 -1.95 -15.65
CA HIS A 42 -5.59 -2.85 -16.63
C HIS A 42 -7.05 -2.48 -16.92
N MET A 43 -7.85 -2.21 -15.88
CA MET A 43 -9.26 -1.81 -16.05
C MET A 43 -9.36 -0.52 -16.86
N LEU A 44 -8.57 0.50 -16.53
CA LEU A 44 -8.54 1.77 -17.25
C LEU A 44 -8.13 1.58 -18.72
N ARG A 45 -7.06 0.82 -19.00
CA ARG A 45 -6.59 0.52 -20.37
C ARG A 45 -7.63 -0.25 -21.19
N SER A 46 -8.45 -1.07 -20.52
CA SER A 46 -9.50 -1.89 -21.15
C SER A 46 -10.86 -1.17 -21.24
N GLY A 47 -10.95 0.08 -20.76
CA GLY A 47 -12.20 0.82 -20.73
C GLY A 47 -13.26 0.27 -19.78
N VAL A 48 -12.83 -0.49 -18.76
CA VAL A 48 -13.70 -1.03 -17.71
C VAL A 48 -13.80 -0.05 -16.56
N GLU A 49 -15.04 0.28 -16.17
CA GLU A 49 -15.29 1.17 -15.03
C GLU A 49 -14.81 0.51 -13.72
N PRO A 50 -13.83 1.12 -12.98
CA PRO A 50 -13.24 0.50 -11.80
C PRO A 50 -14.22 0.25 -10.64
N ALA A 51 -15.35 0.91 -10.61
CA ALA A 51 -16.39 0.73 -9.59
C ALA A 51 -17.43 -0.34 -9.97
N ASP A 52 -17.46 -0.81 -11.21
CA ASP A 52 -18.36 -1.86 -11.68
C ASP A 52 -17.79 -3.26 -11.32
N ALA A 53 -18.28 -3.82 -10.21
CA ALA A 53 -17.75 -5.06 -9.66
C ALA A 53 -17.89 -6.25 -10.64
N GLU A 54 -18.99 -6.34 -11.39
CA GLU A 54 -19.26 -7.43 -12.32
C GLU A 54 -18.33 -7.34 -13.55
N ALA A 55 -18.22 -6.15 -14.13
CA ALA A 55 -17.33 -5.89 -15.27
C ALA A 55 -15.85 -6.09 -14.89
N VAL A 56 -15.44 -5.64 -13.70
CA VAL A 56 -14.07 -5.84 -13.18
C VAL A 56 -13.79 -7.33 -12.96
N GLU A 57 -14.70 -8.09 -12.33
CA GLU A 57 -14.53 -9.53 -12.12
C GLU A 57 -14.37 -10.28 -13.45
N ALA A 58 -15.19 -9.97 -14.44
CA ALA A 58 -15.09 -10.57 -15.77
C ALA A 58 -13.74 -10.25 -16.45
N ALA A 59 -13.24 -9.02 -16.29
CA ALA A 59 -11.98 -8.58 -16.88
C ALA A 59 -10.74 -9.18 -16.20
N LEU A 60 -10.83 -9.68 -14.95
CA LEU A 60 -9.71 -10.32 -14.25
C LEU A 60 -9.13 -11.53 -14.99
N ALA A 61 -9.93 -12.22 -15.82
CA ALA A 61 -9.45 -13.35 -16.62
C ALA A 61 -8.30 -12.98 -17.58
N GLY A 62 -8.22 -11.72 -18.00
CA GLY A 62 -7.16 -11.20 -18.87
C GLY A 62 -5.96 -10.58 -18.11
N VAL A 63 -5.98 -10.59 -16.77
CA VAL A 63 -4.96 -9.94 -15.94
C VAL A 63 -3.91 -10.94 -15.48
N ALA A 64 -2.64 -10.64 -15.76
CA ALA A 64 -1.52 -11.31 -15.12
C ALA A 64 -0.67 -10.24 -14.42
N VAL A 65 -0.56 -10.34 -13.08
CA VAL A 65 0.27 -9.45 -12.26
C VAL A 65 1.44 -10.25 -11.72
N ASP A 66 2.63 -9.71 -11.84
CA ASP A 66 3.85 -10.31 -11.28
C ASP A 66 4.73 -9.25 -10.63
N LEU A 67 5.63 -9.71 -9.74
CA LEU A 67 6.61 -8.88 -9.04
C LEU A 67 8.01 -9.34 -9.37
N ARG A 68 8.85 -8.40 -9.79
CA ARG A 68 10.29 -8.62 -9.96
C ARG A 68 11.05 -7.74 -8.98
N HIS A 69 11.93 -8.34 -8.21
CA HIS A 69 12.86 -7.63 -7.34
C HIS A 69 14.19 -7.44 -8.07
N ALA A 70 14.64 -6.18 -8.12
CA ALA A 70 15.90 -5.79 -8.73
C ALA A 70 16.70 -4.88 -7.77
N PRO A 71 17.98 -4.61 -8.01
CA PRO A 71 18.79 -3.75 -7.14
C PRO A 71 18.23 -2.36 -6.91
N ASP A 72 17.47 -1.82 -7.86
CA ASP A 72 16.78 -0.53 -7.82
C ASP A 72 15.41 -0.58 -7.11
N GLY A 73 14.91 -1.79 -6.84
CA GLY A 73 13.66 -1.97 -6.07
C GLY A 73 12.71 -3.01 -6.63
N GLN A 74 11.45 -2.90 -6.19
CA GLN A 74 10.35 -3.72 -6.69
C GLN A 74 9.84 -3.15 -8.00
N HIS A 75 9.79 -3.99 -9.02
CA HIS A 75 9.11 -3.75 -10.28
C HIS A 75 7.80 -4.54 -10.32
N VAL A 76 6.78 -3.95 -10.93
CA VAL A 76 5.46 -4.57 -11.08
C VAL A 76 5.19 -4.78 -12.56
N LEU A 77 4.84 -6.02 -12.90
CA LEU A 77 4.58 -6.41 -14.27
C LEU A 77 3.08 -6.65 -14.48
N LEU A 78 2.54 -6.06 -15.54
CA LEU A 78 1.18 -6.34 -16.05
C LEU A 78 1.30 -7.09 -17.37
N CYS A 79 0.88 -8.35 -17.40
CA CYS A 79 0.98 -9.21 -18.58
C CYS A 79 2.40 -9.23 -19.19
N GLY A 80 3.44 -9.16 -18.33
CA GLY A 80 4.85 -9.14 -18.71
C GLY A 80 5.44 -7.75 -19.01
N GLU A 81 4.62 -6.70 -19.12
CA GLU A 81 5.06 -5.32 -19.29
C GLU A 81 5.39 -4.69 -17.93
N ASP A 82 6.53 -4.01 -17.81
CA ASP A 82 6.89 -3.25 -16.61
C ASP A 82 6.09 -1.94 -16.55
N VAL A 83 5.18 -1.85 -15.59
CA VAL A 83 4.27 -0.71 -15.41
C VAL A 83 4.56 0.08 -14.13
N THR A 84 5.73 -0.11 -13.54
CA THR A 84 6.12 0.42 -12.21
C THR A 84 5.93 1.94 -12.09
N ASP A 85 6.25 2.69 -13.13
CA ASP A 85 6.10 4.15 -13.14
C ASP A 85 4.66 4.55 -13.50
N GLU A 86 4.04 3.86 -14.45
CA GLU A 86 2.72 4.19 -14.95
C GLU A 86 1.62 4.04 -13.90
N ILE A 87 1.75 3.10 -12.98
CA ILE A 87 0.79 2.90 -11.87
C ILE A 87 0.83 4.02 -10.80
N ARG A 88 1.69 5.03 -10.94
CA ARG A 88 1.87 6.10 -9.92
C ARG A 88 1.06 7.36 -10.20
N THR A 89 0.18 7.37 -11.19
CA THR A 89 -0.68 8.52 -11.50
C THR A 89 -1.82 8.70 -10.49
N PRO A 90 -2.37 9.92 -10.34
CA PRO A 90 -3.55 10.16 -9.53
C PRO A 90 -4.77 9.35 -9.99
N GLU A 91 -4.99 9.25 -11.29
CA GLU A 91 -6.08 8.48 -11.89
C GLU A 91 -6.03 7.00 -11.51
N VAL A 92 -4.88 6.35 -11.71
CA VAL A 92 -4.67 4.96 -11.32
C VAL A 92 -4.82 4.79 -9.80
N SER A 93 -4.38 5.76 -9.00
CA SER A 93 -4.50 5.69 -7.54
C SER A 93 -5.95 5.77 -7.06
N MET A 94 -6.83 6.53 -7.76
CA MET A 94 -8.27 6.58 -7.48
C MET A 94 -8.95 5.28 -7.90
N ALA A 95 -8.67 4.80 -9.12
CA ALA A 95 -9.17 3.53 -9.63
C ALA A 95 -8.76 2.36 -8.73
N ALA A 96 -7.54 2.36 -8.19
CA ALA A 96 -7.06 1.33 -7.25
C ALA A 96 -7.86 1.30 -5.94
N SER A 97 -8.32 2.45 -5.45
CA SER A 97 -9.20 2.50 -4.29
C SER A 97 -10.53 1.79 -4.59
N ALA A 98 -11.13 2.05 -5.76
CA ALA A 98 -12.37 1.41 -6.18
C ALA A 98 -12.21 -0.12 -6.34
N VAL A 99 -11.25 -0.58 -7.15
CA VAL A 99 -11.06 -2.04 -7.37
C VAL A 99 -10.66 -2.77 -6.10
N SER A 100 -10.01 -2.13 -5.13
CA SER A 100 -9.61 -2.76 -3.87
C SER A 100 -10.78 -3.10 -2.95
N ALA A 101 -11.95 -2.51 -3.16
CA ALA A 101 -13.19 -2.84 -2.47
C ALA A 101 -13.87 -4.10 -3.02
N ILE A 102 -13.50 -4.54 -4.23
CA ILE A 102 -14.11 -5.67 -4.94
C ILE A 102 -13.52 -6.99 -4.42
N PRO A 103 -14.33 -7.91 -3.84
CA PRO A 103 -13.84 -9.17 -3.27
C PRO A 103 -13.06 -10.04 -4.29
N ALA A 104 -13.49 -10.08 -5.54
CA ALA A 104 -12.84 -10.85 -6.60
C ALA A 104 -11.39 -10.38 -6.86
N VAL A 105 -11.14 -9.07 -6.89
CA VAL A 105 -9.79 -8.50 -7.03
C VAL A 105 -8.91 -8.87 -5.83
N ARG A 106 -9.44 -8.82 -4.63
CA ARG A 106 -8.72 -9.21 -3.42
C ARG A 106 -8.33 -10.68 -3.44
N LYS A 107 -9.28 -11.55 -3.80
CA LYS A 107 -9.05 -12.98 -3.96
C LYS A 107 -7.98 -13.27 -5.03
N PHE A 108 -8.04 -12.55 -6.15
CA PHE A 108 -7.07 -12.67 -7.25
C PHE A 108 -5.63 -12.35 -6.78
N LEU A 109 -5.45 -11.27 -6.01
CA LEU A 109 -4.13 -10.85 -5.54
C LEU A 109 -3.64 -11.58 -4.29
N PHE A 110 -4.52 -12.28 -3.56
CA PHE A 110 -4.21 -12.89 -2.26
C PHE A 110 -3.06 -13.89 -2.34
N SER A 111 -3.12 -14.81 -3.30
CA SER A 111 -2.08 -15.85 -3.46
C SER A 111 -0.70 -15.26 -3.81
N LEU A 112 -0.67 -14.15 -4.56
CA LEU A 112 0.58 -13.46 -4.88
C LEU A 112 1.18 -12.82 -3.62
N GLN A 113 0.36 -12.20 -2.79
CA GLN A 113 0.79 -11.55 -1.56
C GLN A 113 1.30 -12.59 -0.54
N THR A 114 0.51 -13.61 -0.23
CA THR A 114 0.89 -14.66 0.73
C THR A 114 2.09 -15.47 0.27
N GLY A 115 2.17 -15.80 -1.02
CA GLY A 115 3.29 -16.55 -1.59
C GLY A 115 4.63 -15.84 -1.49
N MET A 116 4.67 -14.51 -1.36
CA MET A 116 5.90 -13.78 -1.08
C MET A 116 6.39 -14.04 0.36
N ALA A 117 5.50 -13.97 1.34
CA ALA A 117 5.82 -14.20 2.75
C ALA A 117 6.13 -15.68 3.06
N GLU A 118 5.68 -16.61 2.24
CA GLU A 118 6.02 -18.04 2.36
C GLU A 118 7.47 -18.33 1.93
N ARG A 119 8.01 -17.54 1.01
CA ARG A 119 9.30 -17.80 0.37
C ARG A 119 10.43 -16.92 0.90
N TYR A 120 10.11 -15.75 1.44
CA TYR A 120 11.09 -14.74 1.82
C TYR A 120 10.76 -14.11 3.16
N ASP A 121 11.76 -13.57 3.84
CA ASP A 121 11.58 -12.62 4.93
C ASP A 121 11.13 -11.29 4.31
N VAL A 122 9.95 -10.79 4.74
CA VAL A 122 9.28 -9.67 4.07
C VAL A 122 8.90 -8.55 5.01
N ILE A 123 8.93 -7.33 4.50
CA ILE A 123 8.14 -6.21 5.01
C ILE A 123 7.08 -5.89 3.97
N MET A 124 5.82 -6.05 4.34
CA MET A 124 4.69 -5.82 3.44
C MET A 124 3.85 -4.66 3.96
N ASP A 125 3.58 -3.66 3.11
CA ASP A 125 2.73 -2.55 3.50
C ASP A 125 1.40 -2.50 2.73
N GLY A 126 0.36 -2.08 3.44
CA GLY A 126 -0.99 -2.02 2.88
C GLY A 126 -2.01 -1.35 3.78
N ARG A 127 -3.21 -1.96 3.87
CA ARG A 127 -4.36 -1.50 4.69
C ARG A 127 -4.89 -2.57 5.64
N ASP A 128 -4.63 -3.81 5.31
CA ASP A 128 -5.19 -5.00 5.95
C ASP A 128 -4.20 -6.17 5.95
N ILE A 129 -2.92 -5.85 5.92
CA ILE A 129 -1.87 -6.87 5.88
C ILE A 129 -1.88 -7.68 7.17
N GLY A 130 -1.84 -7.02 8.32
CA GLY A 130 -1.83 -7.68 9.63
C GLY A 130 -3.19 -8.24 10.06
N THR A 131 -4.29 -7.83 9.40
CA THR A 131 -5.63 -8.32 9.75
C THR A 131 -6.15 -9.42 8.83
N VAL A 132 -5.75 -9.42 7.54
CA VAL A 132 -6.31 -10.32 6.51
C VAL A 132 -5.23 -11.09 5.77
N VAL A 133 -4.20 -10.41 5.24
CA VAL A 133 -3.22 -11.04 4.33
C VAL A 133 -2.22 -11.89 5.10
N LEU A 134 -1.64 -11.34 6.16
CA LEU A 134 -0.64 -11.98 7.04
C LEU A 134 -1.08 -11.91 8.51
N PRO A 135 -2.20 -12.55 8.88
CA PRO A 135 -2.73 -12.47 10.26
C PRO A 135 -1.78 -13.07 11.29
N ASN A 136 -0.83 -13.86 10.87
CA ASN A 136 0.20 -14.49 11.71
C ASN A 136 1.58 -13.85 11.54
N ALA A 137 1.68 -12.63 10.99
CA ALA A 137 2.95 -11.91 10.90
C ALA A 137 3.56 -11.72 12.29
N GLN A 138 4.87 -11.94 12.44
CA GLN A 138 5.58 -11.84 13.71
C GLN A 138 5.56 -10.43 14.28
N VAL A 139 5.60 -9.43 13.39
CA VAL A 139 5.47 -8.02 13.79
C VAL A 139 4.38 -7.36 12.97
N LYS A 140 3.46 -6.69 13.68
CA LYS A 140 2.40 -5.89 13.06
C LYS A 140 2.47 -4.46 13.55
N VAL A 141 2.49 -3.53 12.62
CA VAL A 141 2.56 -2.09 12.91
C VAL A 141 1.43 -1.37 12.20
N PHE A 142 0.70 -0.56 12.94
CA PHE A 142 -0.23 0.39 12.36
C PHE A 142 0.45 1.76 12.32
N LEU A 143 0.99 2.11 11.14
CA LEU A 143 1.71 3.35 10.93
C LEU A 143 0.76 4.45 10.47
N THR A 144 0.66 5.50 11.26
CA THR A 144 -0.24 6.63 11.00
C THR A 144 0.46 7.98 11.10
N ALA A 145 -0.23 9.01 10.67
CA ALA A 145 0.03 10.42 10.94
C ALA A 145 -1.29 11.18 10.80
N SER A 146 -1.41 12.35 11.42
CA SER A 146 -2.61 13.19 11.29
C SER A 146 -2.92 13.52 9.83
N ALA A 147 -4.19 13.70 9.48
CA ALA A 147 -4.61 14.04 8.12
C ALA A 147 -3.93 15.33 7.63
N GLU A 148 -3.76 16.30 8.53
CA GLU A 148 -3.10 17.58 8.32
C GLU A 148 -1.62 17.40 7.96
N GLU A 149 -0.89 16.54 8.69
CA GLU A 149 0.52 16.29 8.40
C GLU A 149 0.68 15.53 7.07
N ARG A 150 -0.18 14.56 6.80
CA ARG A 150 -0.18 13.85 5.50
C ARG A 150 -0.49 14.79 4.33
N ALA A 151 -1.40 15.74 4.52
CA ALA A 151 -1.68 16.76 3.52
C ALA A 151 -0.46 17.67 3.29
N ARG A 152 0.22 18.13 4.35
CA ARG A 152 1.45 18.91 4.21
C ARG A 152 2.55 18.13 3.48
N ARG A 153 2.77 16.85 3.82
CA ARG A 153 3.75 15.98 3.13
C ARG A 153 3.41 15.86 1.65
N ARG A 154 2.15 15.62 1.33
CA ARG A 154 1.68 15.48 -0.05
C ARG A 154 1.86 16.78 -0.84
N CYS A 155 1.52 17.92 -0.24
CA CYS A 155 1.72 19.23 -0.87
C CYS A 155 3.21 19.48 -1.20
N ARG A 156 4.11 19.23 -0.24
CA ARG A 156 5.56 19.38 -0.47
C ARG A 156 6.07 18.48 -1.60
N GLU A 157 5.62 17.23 -1.67
CA GLU A 157 5.98 16.31 -2.77
C GLU A 157 5.51 16.81 -4.13
N MET A 158 4.30 17.36 -4.21
CA MET A 158 3.75 17.89 -5.45
C MET A 158 4.46 19.19 -5.89
N GLU A 159 4.73 20.09 -4.95
CA GLU A 159 5.49 21.32 -5.18
C GLU A 159 6.90 21.01 -5.73
N GLN A 160 7.59 20.02 -5.15
CA GLN A 160 8.91 19.59 -5.64
C GLN A 160 8.87 19.03 -7.07
N LYS A 161 7.71 18.51 -7.50
CA LYS A 161 7.46 18.04 -8.88
C LYS A 161 6.94 19.15 -9.81
N GLY A 162 6.83 20.38 -9.31
CA GLY A 162 6.33 21.53 -10.08
C GLY A 162 4.82 21.49 -10.35
N THR A 163 4.06 20.69 -9.60
CA THR A 163 2.59 20.60 -9.74
C THR A 163 1.92 21.62 -8.82
N PRO A 164 0.97 22.45 -9.31
CA PRO A 164 0.20 23.35 -8.47
C PRO A 164 -0.57 22.56 -7.39
N VAL A 165 -0.61 23.09 -6.18
CA VAL A 165 -1.22 22.39 -5.03
C VAL A 165 -2.20 23.30 -4.32
N ASP A 166 -3.35 22.75 -3.95
CA ASP A 166 -4.30 23.31 -3.00
C ASP A 166 -4.31 22.43 -1.75
N TYR A 167 -3.81 22.97 -0.63
CA TYR A 167 -3.76 22.26 0.64
C TYR A 167 -5.14 21.83 1.15
N GLU A 168 -6.13 22.70 1.06
CA GLU A 168 -7.49 22.40 1.53
C GLU A 168 -8.15 21.32 0.69
N GLN A 169 -7.94 21.33 -0.61
CA GLN A 169 -8.39 20.28 -1.49
C GLN A 169 -7.69 18.95 -1.15
N THR A 170 -6.36 18.96 -1.02
CA THR A 170 -5.56 17.79 -0.67
C THR A 170 -6.00 17.18 0.67
N LEU A 171 -6.27 18.02 1.68
CA LEU A 171 -6.76 17.58 2.98
C LEU A 171 -8.14 16.93 2.90
N ARG A 172 -9.07 17.52 2.12
CA ARG A 172 -10.40 16.92 1.88
C ARG A 172 -10.30 15.55 1.21
N GLU A 173 -9.47 15.42 0.17
CA GLU A 173 -9.25 14.16 -0.55
C GLU A 173 -8.66 13.08 0.37
N ILE A 174 -7.70 13.44 1.24
CA ILE A 174 -7.13 12.53 2.23
C ILE A 174 -8.20 12.05 3.21
N ARG A 175 -9.01 12.93 3.77
CA ARG A 175 -10.07 12.57 4.72
C ARG A 175 -11.14 11.68 4.07
N GLN A 176 -11.55 12.02 2.86
CA GLN A 176 -12.51 11.22 2.10
C GLN A 176 -11.98 9.80 1.83
N ARG A 177 -10.70 9.69 1.48
CA ARG A 177 -10.07 8.38 1.24
C ARG A 177 -9.94 7.57 2.52
N ASP A 178 -9.59 8.20 3.64
CA ASP A 178 -9.55 7.52 4.93
C ASP A 178 -10.91 6.96 5.32
N GLU A 179 -11.97 7.75 5.13
CA GLU A 179 -13.34 7.33 5.39
C GLU A 179 -13.75 6.14 4.51
N GLN A 180 -13.40 6.16 3.22
CA GLN A 180 -13.62 5.05 2.31
C GLN A 180 -12.85 3.79 2.73
N ASP A 181 -11.55 3.93 3.06
CA ASP A 181 -10.72 2.80 3.48
C ASP A 181 -11.21 2.19 4.81
N MET A 182 -11.68 3.01 5.76
CA MET A 182 -12.18 2.56 7.06
C MET A 182 -13.57 1.94 7.01
N ASN A 183 -14.46 2.43 6.15
CA ASN A 183 -15.87 2.02 6.10
C ASN A 183 -16.17 0.98 5.02
N ARG A 184 -15.20 0.53 4.23
CA ARG A 184 -15.46 -0.52 3.23
C ARG A 184 -15.87 -1.83 3.91
N GLU A 185 -16.83 -2.54 3.32
CA GLU A 185 -17.35 -3.80 3.86
C GLU A 185 -16.27 -4.91 3.91
N THR A 186 -15.42 -4.95 2.88
CA THR A 186 -14.39 -5.98 2.76
C THR A 186 -13.05 -5.44 3.25
N ALA A 187 -12.48 -6.08 4.27
CA ALA A 187 -11.15 -5.78 4.83
C ALA A 187 -10.95 -4.28 5.14
N PRO A 188 -11.76 -3.68 6.02
CA PRO A 188 -11.64 -2.27 6.38
C PRO A 188 -10.26 -1.95 6.96
N LEU A 189 -9.79 -0.72 6.74
CA LEU A 189 -8.59 -0.20 7.37
C LEU A 189 -8.82 -0.09 8.88
N LYS A 190 -8.19 -0.96 9.63
CA LYS A 190 -8.18 -0.95 11.10
C LYS A 190 -6.89 -1.56 11.64
N PRO A 191 -6.41 -1.15 12.81
CA PRO A 191 -5.28 -1.82 13.44
C PRO A 191 -5.64 -3.27 13.78
N ALA A 192 -4.68 -4.19 13.62
CA ALA A 192 -4.80 -5.53 14.19
C ALA A 192 -4.71 -5.43 15.73
N GLU A 193 -5.36 -6.36 16.45
CA GLU A 193 -5.41 -6.33 17.91
C GLU A 193 -4.02 -6.38 18.56
N ASP A 194 -3.08 -7.10 17.93
CA ASP A 194 -1.70 -7.27 18.36
C ASP A 194 -0.72 -6.30 17.68
N SER A 195 -1.22 -5.33 16.90
CA SER A 195 -0.37 -4.34 16.23
C SER A 195 0.13 -3.25 17.18
N VAL A 196 1.34 -2.78 16.93
CA VAL A 196 1.91 -1.58 17.57
C VAL A 196 1.50 -0.35 16.79
N LEU A 197 0.93 0.64 17.47
CA LEU A 197 0.66 1.95 16.86
C LEU A 197 1.96 2.75 16.74
N LEU A 198 2.28 3.17 15.52
CA LEU A 198 3.38 4.09 15.22
C LEU A 198 2.83 5.36 14.62
N ASP A 199 2.63 6.38 15.46
CA ASP A 199 2.28 7.72 14.99
C ASP A 199 3.55 8.48 14.60
N THR A 200 3.60 8.92 13.36
CA THR A 200 4.73 9.63 12.77
C THR A 200 4.44 11.12 12.56
N SER A 201 3.39 11.67 13.19
CA SER A 201 3.00 13.07 13.01
C SER A 201 4.13 14.04 13.37
N ASP A 202 4.85 13.75 14.46
CA ASP A 202 5.95 14.57 15.00
C ASP A 202 7.34 13.99 14.71
N LEU A 203 7.44 12.96 13.84
CA LEU A 203 8.71 12.35 13.49
C LEU A 203 9.16 12.77 12.09
N ASP A 204 10.45 12.97 11.95
CA ASP A 204 11.08 13.00 10.63
C ASP A 204 11.22 11.58 10.06
N PHE A 205 11.74 11.47 8.84
CA PHE A 205 11.86 10.19 8.15
C PHE A 205 12.79 9.22 8.90
N GLU A 206 13.94 9.70 9.34
CA GLU A 206 14.94 8.91 10.06
C GLU A 206 14.40 8.42 11.41
N GLY A 207 13.73 9.28 12.15
CA GLY A 207 13.08 8.93 13.42
C GLY A 207 11.97 7.87 13.25
N ALA A 208 11.16 7.97 12.19
CA ALA A 208 10.15 6.97 11.87
C ALA A 208 10.76 5.60 11.53
N VAL A 209 11.86 5.56 10.76
CA VAL A 209 12.59 4.34 10.43
C VAL A 209 13.21 3.72 11.69
N GLN A 210 13.89 4.52 12.52
CA GLN A 210 14.50 4.03 13.76
C GLN A 210 13.44 3.43 14.70
N ARG A 211 12.31 4.13 14.87
CA ARG A 211 11.22 3.62 15.72
C ARG A 211 10.62 2.32 15.19
N LEU A 212 10.47 2.17 13.86
CA LEU A 212 10.04 0.89 13.28
C LEU A 212 11.07 -0.22 13.57
N LEU A 213 12.36 0.03 13.40
CA LEU A 213 13.40 -0.97 13.68
C LEU A 213 13.48 -1.36 15.16
N GLU A 214 13.22 -0.43 16.09
CA GLU A 214 13.10 -0.71 17.51
C GLU A 214 11.92 -1.65 17.79
N ILE A 215 10.72 -1.34 17.25
CA ILE A 215 9.53 -2.20 17.36
C ILE A 215 9.82 -3.61 16.85
N VAL A 216 10.52 -3.73 15.72
CA VAL A 216 10.91 -5.04 15.19
C VAL A 216 11.82 -5.80 16.17
N ARG A 217 12.84 -5.14 16.75
CA ARG A 217 13.75 -5.78 17.72
C ARG A 217 13.06 -6.17 19.02
N GLU A 218 12.08 -5.40 19.48
CA GLU A 218 11.30 -5.67 20.69
C GLU A 218 10.34 -6.87 20.55
N ARG A 219 10.00 -7.22 19.30
CA ARG A 219 8.99 -8.23 18.94
C ARG A 219 9.55 -9.48 18.24
N SER A 220 10.86 -9.52 17.95
CA SER A 220 11.56 -10.61 17.24
C SER A 220 12.02 -11.75 18.16
#